data_c4b84f96968e8fb73420766a9141d379
#
_entry.id   c4b84f96968e8fb73420766a9141d379
#
_cell.length_a   1.000
_cell.length_b   1.000
_cell.length_c   1.000
_cell.angle_alpha   90.00
_cell.angle_beta   90.00
_cell.angle_gamma   90.00
#
_symmetry.space_group_name_H-M   'P 1'
#
loop_
_entity.id
_entity.type
_entity.pdbx_description
1 polymer ?
#
loop_
_entity_poly.entity_id
_entity_poly.type
_entity_poly.pdbx_seq_one_letter_code
_entity_poly.pdbx_strand_id
1 'polypeptide(L)'
;IVLNQLFQHTRMQTTFGIIMLALVNNEPKILNIKQLIHHYIGHRKDVVRKRTLFDLNKAQTRAHILEGLIAALANINNVIKLIKESKSVESAKESLASNFNLTNEQAVAILEMRLQRLTSLEQEKINKEHADLLKLIEELKQILSDPQRILDIIKRELSELKEKYNDARRTKITELESAELETEDLIKDEEMAITITNSGYIKRLPSQTYKLQRRGGKGVIATTTKDEDIVKDIFVASTH
;
A
#
# COMPACT_ATOMS: atom_id res chain seq x y z
N ILE A 1 -9.25 -4.26 38.70
CA ILE A 1 -10.22 -3.15 38.93
C ILE A 1 -9.72 -1.87 38.25
N VAL A 2 -8.55 -1.28 38.63
CA VAL A 2 -8.08 0.00 38.06
C VAL A 2 -7.91 -0.08 36.54
N LEU A 3 -7.30 -1.16 36.04
CA LEU A 3 -7.11 -1.36 34.59
C LEU A 3 -8.46 -1.47 33.85
N ASN A 4 -9.42 -2.21 34.42
CA ASN A 4 -10.75 -2.38 33.84
C ASN A 4 -11.52 -1.05 33.82
N GLN A 5 -11.42 -0.25 34.88
CA GLN A 5 -11.96 1.11 34.91
C GLN A 5 -11.35 2.01 33.82
N LEU A 6 -10.02 1.90 33.59
CA LEU A 6 -9.36 2.63 32.51
C LEU A 6 -9.86 2.18 31.12
N PHE A 7 -10.07 0.87 30.90
CA PHE A 7 -10.62 0.37 29.66
C PHE A 7 -12.05 0.84 29.43
N GLN A 8 -12.89 0.88 30.47
CA GLN A 8 -14.30 1.31 30.36
C GLN A 8 -14.44 2.82 30.18
N HIS A 9 -13.66 3.62 30.91
CA HIS A 9 -13.84 5.07 30.97
C HIS A 9 -12.87 5.88 30.11
N THR A 10 -11.91 5.21 29.43
CA THR A 10 -10.95 5.88 28.54
C THR A 10 -10.88 5.19 27.17
N ARG A 11 -10.18 5.80 26.23
CA ARG A 11 -9.93 5.22 24.91
C ARG A 11 -8.77 4.21 24.88
N MET A 12 -8.39 3.62 26.02
CA MET A 12 -7.35 2.58 26.04
C MET A 12 -7.80 1.29 25.33
N GLN A 13 -9.09 1.00 25.36
CA GLN A 13 -9.72 -0.05 24.57
C GLN A 13 -10.78 0.60 23.66
N THR A 14 -10.68 0.38 22.36
CA THR A 14 -11.59 0.96 21.38
C THR A 14 -11.79 0.02 20.20
N THR A 15 -12.98 0.07 19.64
CA THR A 15 -13.31 -0.64 18.41
C THR A 15 -12.95 0.20 17.20
N PHE A 16 -12.33 -0.39 16.19
CA PHE A 16 -12.03 0.27 14.94
C PHE A 16 -12.66 -0.51 13.78
N GLY A 17 -13.66 0.07 13.14
CA GLY A 17 -14.29 -0.51 11.95
C GLY A 17 -13.39 -0.32 10.72
N ILE A 18 -12.92 -1.41 10.12
CA ILE A 18 -12.11 -1.36 8.91
C ILE A 18 -13.03 -1.36 7.70
N ILE A 19 -13.17 -0.20 7.06
CA ILE A 19 -13.93 -0.04 5.80
C ILE A 19 -12.92 0.32 4.71
N MET A 20 -12.66 -0.63 3.80
CA MET A 20 -11.74 -0.43 2.68
C MET A 20 -12.55 0.03 1.46
N LEU A 21 -12.67 1.34 1.30
CA LEU A 21 -13.31 1.96 0.13
C LEU A 21 -12.24 2.24 -0.93
N ALA A 22 -12.48 1.80 -2.16
CA ALA A 22 -11.61 2.06 -3.30
C ALA A 22 -12.41 2.37 -4.57
N LEU A 23 -11.79 3.08 -5.51
CA LEU A 23 -12.36 3.31 -6.84
C LEU A 23 -11.97 2.15 -7.75
N VAL A 24 -12.97 1.45 -8.27
CA VAL A 24 -12.80 0.40 -9.28
C VAL A 24 -13.56 0.82 -10.54
N ASN A 25 -12.85 1.07 -11.63
CA ASN A 25 -13.41 1.59 -12.87
C ASN A 25 -14.20 2.91 -12.67
N ASN A 26 -13.66 3.82 -11.86
CA ASN A 26 -14.27 5.09 -11.46
C ASN A 26 -15.54 4.98 -10.60
N GLU A 27 -15.88 3.79 -10.11
CA GLU A 27 -16.99 3.56 -9.17
C GLU A 27 -16.46 3.30 -7.77
N PRO A 28 -17.00 3.96 -6.72
CA PRO A 28 -16.64 3.67 -5.34
C PRO A 28 -17.22 2.31 -4.91
N LYS A 29 -16.34 1.41 -4.43
CA LYS A 29 -16.73 0.07 -3.95
C LYS A 29 -16.06 -0.23 -2.61
N ILE A 30 -16.83 -0.81 -1.71
CA ILE A 30 -16.27 -1.37 -0.47
C ILE A 30 -15.75 -2.76 -0.81
N LEU A 31 -14.45 -2.96 -0.57
CA LEU A 31 -13.74 -4.17 -0.94
C LEU A 31 -13.23 -4.89 0.31
N ASN A 32 -13.19 -6.22 0.25
CA ASN A 32 -12.40 -6.98 1.20
C ASN A 32 -10.91 -6.99 0.76
N ILE A 33 -10.02 -7.42 1.66
CA ILE A 33 -8.56 -7.38 1.40
C ILE A 33 -8.15 -8.20 0.16
N LYS A 34 -8.81 -9.34 -0.08
CA LYS A 34 -8.55 -10.19 -1.24
C LYS A 34 -8.90 -9.47 -2.55
N GLN A 35 -10.05 -8.81 -2.58
CA GLN A 35 -10.49 -8.03 -3.73
C GLN A 35 -9.57 -6.84 -3.99
N LEU A 36 -9.16 -6.13 -2.93
CA LEU A 36 -8.24 -5.00 -3.03
C LEU A 36 -6.90 -5.42 -3.65
N ILE A 37 -6.32 -6.53 -3.17
CA ILE A 37 -5.09 -7.09 -3.74
C ILE A 37 -5.32 -7.52 -5.20
N HIS A 38 -6.45 -8.14 -5.52
CA HIS A 38 -6.78 -8.54 -6.90
C HIS A 38 -6.81 -7.34 -7.85
N HIS A 39 -7.52 -6.27 -7.49
CA HIS A 39 -7.59 -5.06 -8.30
C HIS A 39 -6.23 -4.34 -8.40
N TYR A 40 -5.44 -4.33 -7.32
CA TYR A 40 -4.08 -3.81 -7.35
C TYR A 40 -3.19 -4.57 -8.34
N ILE A 41 -3.21 -5.91 -8.31
CA ILE A 41 -2.43 -6.73 -9.26
C ILE A 41 -2.89 -6.47 -10.70
N GLY A 42 -4.21 -6.38 -10.94
CA GLY A 42 -4.76 -6.02 -12.26
C GLY A 42 -4.22 -4.68 -12.75
N HIS A 43 -4.32 -3.64 -11.94
CA HIS A 43 -3.78 -2.32 -12.25
C HIS A 43 -2.26 -2.35 -12.52
N ARG A 44 -1.49 -3.08 -11.70
CA ARG A 44 -0.04 -3.22 -11.92
C ARG A 44 0.30 -3.88 -13.24
N LYS A 45 -0.44 -4.93 -13.64
CA LYS A 45 -0.29 -5.58 -14.96
C LYS A 45 -0.49 -4.58 -16.10
N ASP A 46 -1.54 -3.77 -16.03
CA ASP A 46 -1.83 -2.75 -17.05
C ASP A 46 -0.74 -1.67 -17.11
N VAL A 47 -0.26 -1.22 -15.95
CA VAL A 47 0.84 -0.23 -15.87
C VAL A 47 2.13 -0.79 -16.48
N VAL A 48 2.54 -2.01 -16.11
CA VAL A 48 3.75 -2.64 -16.66
C VAL A 48 3.61 -2.83 -18.16
N ARG A 49 2.45 -3.33 -18.66
CA ARG A 49 2.19 -3.51 -20.08
C ARG A 49 2.28 -2.20 -20.86
N LYS A 50 1.64 -1.12 -20.36
CA LYS A 50 1.68 0.20 -21.01
C LYS A 50 3.08 0.78 -21.03
N ARG A 51 3.83 0.65 -19.92
CA ARG A 51 5.25 1.07 -19.84
C ARG A 51 6.10 0.31 -20.86
N THR A 52 5.99 -1.01 -20.89
CA THR A 52 6.75 -1.86 -21.82
C THR A 52 6.42 -1.54 -23.28
N LEU A 53 5.15 -1.27 -23.59
CA LEU A 53 4.72 -0.87 -24.93
C LEU A 53 5.30 0.50 -25.32
N PHE A 54 5.31 1.45 -24.42
CA PHE A 54 5.91 2.77 -24.63
C PHE A 54 7.42 2.65 -24.90
N ASP A 55 8.13 1.87 -24.07
CA ASP A 55 9.56 1.64 -24.22
C ASP A 55 9.88 0.90 -25.53
N LEU A 56 9.04 -0.06 -25.94
CA LEU A 56 9.16 -0.76 -27.21
C LEU A 56 9.03 0.20 -28.38
N ASN A 57 8.00 1.04 -28.41
CA ASN A 57 7.79 2.02 -29.48
C ASN A 57 8.96 2.99 -29.57
N LYS A 58 9.44 3.47 -28.42
CA LYS A 58 10.61 4.38 -28.35
C LYS A 58 11.87 3.72 -28.88
N ALA A 59 12.13 2.46 -28.49
CA ALA A 59 13.27 1.69 -28.94
C ALA A 59 13.20 1.40 -30.46
N GLN A 60 12.02 1.05 -30.97
CA GLN A 60 11.80 0.80 -32.40
C GLN A 60 12.01 2.06 -33.23
N THR A 61 11.46 3.22 -32.83
CA THR A 61 11.67 4.49 -33.50
C THR A 61 13.16 4.85 -33.55
N ARG A 62 13.87 4.65 -32.44
CA ARG A 62 15.31 4.93 -32.38
C ARG A 62 16.11 3.97 -33.24
N ALA A 63 15.83 2.67 -33.22
CA ALA A 63 16.47 1.67 -34.06
C ALA A 63 16.25 1.96 -35.54
N HIS A 64 15.03 2.32 -35.92
CA HIS A 64 14.69 2.72 -37.29
C HIS A 64 15.52 3.91 -37.80
N ILE A 65 15.72 4.93 -36.96
CA ILE A 65 16.58 6.06 -37.31
C ILE A 65 18.05 5.61 -37.47
N LEU A 66 18.55 4.75 -36.57
CA LEU A 66 19.93 4.25 -36.64
C LEU A 66 20.16 3.37 -37.87
N GLU A 67 19.17 2.57 -38.30
CA GLU A 67 19.23 1.80 -39.53
C GLU A 67 19.47 2.70 -40.75
N GLY A 68 18.71 3.81 -40.85
CA GLY A 68 18.91 4.80 -41.91
C GLY A 68 20.28 5.46 -41.85
N LEU A 69 20.79 5.78 -40.62
CA LEU A 69 22.14 6.34 -40.49
C LEU A 69 23.24 5.34 -40.88
N ILE A 70 23.09 4.05 -40.53
CA ILE A 70 24.04 2.99 -40.91
C ILE A 70 24.05 2.83 -42.46
N ALA A 71 22.88 2.79 -43.10
CA ALA A 71 22.79 2.71 -44.53
C ALA A 71 23.43 3.92 -45.25
N ALA A 72 23.24 5.13 -44.70
CA ALA A 72 23.88 6.35 -45.19
C ALA A 72 25.39 6.33 -45.04
N LEU A 73 25.89 5.89 -43.88
CA LEU A 73 27.32 5.79 -43.57
C LEU A 73 28.03 4.76 -44.45
N ALA A 74 27.36 3.65 -44.79
CA ALA A 74 27.92 2.66 -45.72
C ALA A 74 28.09 3.23 -47.14
N ASN A 75 27.34 4.26 -47.53
CA ASN A 75 27.37 4.88 -48.85
C ASN A 75 27.65 6.39 -48.76
N ILE A 76 28.45 6.82 -47.84
CA ILE A 76 28.60 8.23 -47.45
C ILE A 76 29.03 9.14 -48.62
N ASN A 77 29.89 8.69 -49.51
CA ASN A 77 30.32 9.47 -50.68
C ASN A 77 29.15 9.80 -51.61
N ASN A 78 28.28 8.85 -51.88
CA ASN A 78 27.08 9.03 -52.69
C ASN A 78 26.06 9.94 -52.01
N VAL A 79 25.87 9.79 -50.69
CA VAL A 79 24.99 10.64 -49.88
C VAL A 79 25.46 12.10 -49.91
N ILE A 80 26.77 12.36 -49.74
CA ILE A 80 27.35 13.71 -49.79
C ILE A 80 27.20 14.32 -51.19
N LYS A 81 27.45 13.55 -52.22
CA LYS A 81 27.31 14.00 -53.60
C LYS A 81 25.87 14.42 -53.89
N LEU A 82 24.91 13.60 -53.55
CA LEU A 82 23.49 13.83 -53.75
C LEU A 82 22.98 15.07 -52.99
N ILE A 83 23.43 15.27 -51.74
CA ILE A 83 23.08 16.46 -50.95
C ILE A 83 23.67 17.73 -51.62
N LYS A 84 24.90 17.69 -52.11
CA LYS A 84 25.55 18.83 -52.81
C LYS A 84 24.88 19.20 -54.13
N GLU A 85 24.33 18.23 -54.84
CA GLU A 85 23.63 18.42 -56.13
C GLU A 85 22.17 18.88 -55.96
N SER A 86 21.62 18.75 -54.74
CA SER A 86 20.25 19.16 -54.45
C SER A 86 20.13 20.67 -54.26
N LYS A 87 19.06 21.27 -54.83
CA LYS A 87 18.79 22.71 -54.81
C LYS A 87 18.14 23.21 -53.50
N SER A 88 17.46 22.31 -52.77
CA SER A 88 16.81 22.62 -51.51
C SER A 88 16.86 21.42 -50.54
N VAL A 89 16.57 21.65 -49.27
CA VAL A 89 16.54 20.59 -48.23
C VAL A 89 15.43 19.57 -48.55
N GLU A 90 14.28 20.04 -49.05
CA GLU A 90 13.16 19.19 -49.45
C GLU A 90 13.57 18.27 -50.61
N SER A 91 14.23 18.83 -51.65
CA SER A 91 14.72 18.05 -52.79
C SER A 91 15.79 17.04 -52.36
N ALA A 92 16.67 17.39 -51.41
CA ALA A 92 17.65 16.48 -50.88
C ALA A 92 16.99 15.32 -50.14
N LYS A 93 15.97 15.61 -49.35
CA LYS A 93 15.18 14.61 -48.58
C LYS A 93 14.50 13.61 -49.52
N GLU A 94 13.80 14.09 -50.54
CA GLU A 94 13.14 13.25 -51.53
C GLU A 94 14.12 12.38 -52.31
N SER A 95 15.25 12.96 -52.70
CA SER A 95 16.33 12.26 -53.40
C SER A 95 16.97 11.16 -52.55
N LEU A 96 17.21 11.44 -51.24
CA LEU A 96 17.70 10.43 -50.29
C LEU A 96 16.70 9.31 -50.10
N ALA A 97 15.43 9.64 -49.90
CA ALA A 97 14.37 8.66 -49.72
C ALA A 97 14.26 7.72 -50.92
N SER A 98 14.27 8.27 -52.17
CA SER A 98 14.12 7.50 -53.41
C SER A 98 15.35 6.65 -53.74
N ASN A 99 16.56 7.19 -53.59
CA ASN A 99 17.81 6.50 -54.01
C ASN A 99 18.26 5.42 -53.01
N PHE A 100 17.97 5.61 -51.73
CA PHE A 100 18.40 4.68 -50.68
C PHE A 100 17.25 3.93 -50.03
N ASN A 101 16.03 4.08 -50.54
CA ASN A 101 14.81 3.45 -50.02
C ASN A 101 14.60 3.76 -48.52
N LEU A 102 14.84 5.02 -48.14
CA LEU A 102 14.74 5.52 -46.77
C LEU A 102 13.39 6.13 -46.50
N THR A 103 12.97 6.10 -45.23
CA THR A 103 11.79 6.86 -44.81
C THR A 103 12.08 8.35 -44.69
N ASN A 104 11.05 9.18 -44.69
CA ASN A 104 11.18 10.61 -44.50
C ASN A 104 11.91 10.98 -43.21
N GLU A 105 11.63 10.24 -42.12
CA GLU A 105 12.26 10.42 -40.79
C GLU A 105 13.75 10.09 -40.83
N GLN A 106 14.12 9.01 -41.51
CA GLN A 106 15.53 8.63 -41.71
C GLN A 106 16.27 9.66 -42.56
N ALA A 107 15.65 10.15 -43.65
CA ALA A 107 16.26 11.17 -44.49
C ALA A 107 16.50 12.48 -43.75
N VAL A 108 15.57 12.93 -42.91
CA VAL A 108 15.74 14.10 -42.04
C VAL A 108 16.91 13.87 -41.05
N ALA A 109 16.94 12.71 -40.41
CA ALA A 109 18.01 12.39 -39.46
C ALA A 109 19.41 12.37 -40.10
N ILE A 110 19.51 11.97 -41.40
CA ILE A 110 20.75 12.01 -42.15
C ILE A 110 21.13 13.45 -42.49
N LEU A 111 20.19 14.31 -42.90
CA LEU A 111 20.45 15.70 -43.19
C LEU A 111 20.89 16.51 -41.94
N GLU A 112 20.36 16.16 -40.80
CA GLU A 112 20.71 16.77 -39.51
C GLU A 112 21.97 16.19 -38.88
N MET A 113 22.60 15.20 -39.53
CA MET A 113 23.78 14.52 -38.97
C MET A 113 25.01 15.45 -38.99
N ARG A 114 25.64 15.58 -37.82
CA ARG A 114 26.89 16.36 -37.68
C ARG A 114 28.04 15.63 -38.32
N LEU A 115 28.94 16.36 -39.00
CA LEU A 115 30.14 15.82 -39.64
C LEU A 115 31.04 14.99 -38.70
N GLN A 116 31.03 15.31 -37.40
CA GLN A 116 31.75 14.55 -36.39
C GLN A 116 31.32 13.07 -36.33
N ARG A 117 30.07 12.74 -36.66
CA ARG A 117 29.55 11.36 -36.65
C ARG A 117 30.07 10.50 -37.82
N LEU A 118 30.80 11.08 -38.76
CA LEU A 118 31.41 10.38 -39.88
C LEU A 118 32.71 9.67 -39.51
N THR A 119 33.25 9.91 -38.30
CA THR A 119 34.47 9.25 -37.82
C THR A 119 34.23 7.77 -37.55
N SER A 120 35.22 6.92 -37.75
CA SER A 120 35.13 5.46 -37.53
C SER A 120 34.69 5.11 -36.12
N LEU A 121 35.16 5.85 -35.12
CA LEU A 121 34.81 5.67 -33.72
C LEU A 121 33.32 5.93 -33.45
N GLU A 122 32.72 6.93 -34.07
CA GLU A 122 31.27 7.22 -33.93
C GLU A 122 30.41 6.22 -34.71
N GLN A 123 30.91 5.72 -35.85
CA GLN A 123 30.25 4.64 -36.60
C GLN A 123 30.18 3.36 -35.77
N GLU A 124 31.25 2.99 -35.06
CA GLU A 124 31.23 1.84 -34.14
C GLU A 124 30.21 2.03 -32.99
N LYS A 125 30.12 3.23 -32.45
CA LYS A 125 29.11 3.54 -31.41
C LYS A 125 27.69 3.40 -31.92
N ILE A 126 27.40 3.89 -33.14
CA ILE A 126 26.08 3.77 -33.79
C ILE A 126 25.72 2.31 -33.99
N ASN A 127 26.65 1.50 -34.52
CA ASN A 127 26.44 0.08 -34.73
C ASN A 127 26.18 -0.67 -33.41
N LYS A 128 26.93 -0.34 -32.36
CA LYS A 128 26.76 -0.92 -31.03
C LYS A 128 25.38 -0.53 -30.43
N GLU A 129 25.05 0.77 -30.49
CA GLU A 129 23.72 1.27 -30.01
C GLU A 129 22.60 0.55 -30.74
N HIS A 130 22.67 0.37 -32.07
CA HIS A 130 21.69 -0.34 -32.85
C HIS A 130 21.57 -1.81 -32.42
N ALA A 131 22.70 -2.53 -32.26
CA ALA A 131 22.70 -3.92 -31.81
C ALA A 131 22.10 -4.08 -30.39
N ASP A 132 22.39 -3.15 -29.48
CA ASP A 132 21.83 -3.17 -28.12
C ASP A 132 20.33 -2.88 -28.13
N LEU A 133 19.86 -1.95 -28.99
CA LEU A 133 18.43 -1.67 -29.17
C LEU A 133 17.68 -2.87 -29.74
N LEU A 134 18.25 -3.60 -30.70
CA LEU A 134 17.60 -4.80 -31.25
C LEU A 134 17.41 -5.87 -30.18
N LYS A 135 18.38 -6.08 -29.29
CA LYS A 135 18.24 -6.98 -28.14
C LYS A 135 17.15 -6.52 -27.18
N LEU A 136 17.13 -5.22 -26.86
CA LEU A 136 16.09 -4.64 -26.02
C LEU A 136 14.70 -4.79 -26.61
N ILE A 137 14.53 -4.53 -27.92
CA ILE A 137 13.27 -4.71 -28.64
C ILE A 137 12.78 -6.16 -28.54
N GLU A 138 13.68 -7.13 -28.71
CA GLU A 138 13.33 -8.55 -28.58
C GLU A 138 12.89 -8.90 -27.16
N GLU A 139 13.62 -8.41 -26.15
CA GLU A 139 13.27 -8.59 -24.72
C GLU A 139 11.89 -7.99 -24.41
N LEU A 140 11.62 -6.75 -24.85
CA LEU A 140 10.35 -6.06 -24.62
C LEU A 140 9.18 -6.77 -25.31
N LYS A 141 9.39 -7.31 -26.53
CA LYS A 141 8.40 -8.14 -27.21
C LYS A 141 8.10 -9.42 -26.46
N GLN A 142 9.12 -10.08 -25.91
CA GLN A 142 8.95 -11.28 -25.09
C GLN A 142 8.18 -11.00 -23.81
N ILE A 143 8.40 -9.85 -23.16
CA ILE A 143 7.63 -9.43 -21.97
C ILE A 143 6.17 -9.23 -22.32
N LEU A 144 5.86 -8.61 -23.47
CA LEU A 144 4.48 -8.35 -23.91
C LEU A 144 3.73 -9.61 -24.35
N SER A 145 4.45 -10.61 -24.86
CA SER A 145 3.86 -11.87 -25.34
C SER A 145 3.53 -12.85 -24.21
N ASP A 146 4.23 -12.76 -23.07
CA ASP A 146 4.09 -13.69 -21.96
C ASP A 146 3.56 -13.00 -20.69
N PRO A 147 2.30 -13.27 -20.29
CA PRO A 147 1.72 -12.73 -19.05
C PRO A 147 2.51 -13.08 -17.79
N GLN A 148 3.23 -14.22 -17.78
CA GLN A 148 4.03 -14.63 -16.63
C GLN A 148 5.22 -13.71 -16.42
N ARG A 149 5.88 -13.28 -17.48
CA ARG A 149 7.00 -12.31 -17.39
C ARG A 149 6.57 -10.97 -16.79
N ILE A 150 5.34 -10.52 -17.08
CA ILE A 150 4.78 -9.32 -16.45
C ILE A 150 4.62 -9.52 -14.94
N LEU A 151 4.15 -10.69 -14.50
CA LEU A 151 4.04 -11.02 -13.08
C LEU A 151 5.41 -11.10 -12.40
N ASP A 152 6.41 -11.64 -13.06
CA ASP A 152 7.77 -11.73 -12.53
C ASP A 152 8.40 -10.35 -12.34
N ILE A 153 8.14 -9.41 -13.26
CA ILE A 153 8.54 -8.01 -13.10
C ILE A 153 7.87 -7.39 -11.88
N ILE A 154 6.55 -7.57 -11.73
CA ILE A 154 5.81 -7.05 -10.57
C ILE A 154 6.35 -7.65 -9.27
N LYS A 155 6.61 -8.95 -9.23
CA LYS A 155 7.17 -9.63 -8.06
C LYS A 155 8.55 -9.10 -7.70
N ARG A 156 9.42 -8.87 -8.68
CA ARG A 156 10.75 -8.28 -8.47
C ARG A 156 10.65 -6.88 -7.89
N GLU A 157 9.85 -6.00 -8.50
CA GLU A 157 9.66 -4.63 -8.03
C GLU A 157 9.11 -4.57 -6.60
N LEU A 158 8.14 -5.45 -6.26
CA LEU A 158 7.61 -5.54 -4.91
C LEU A 158 8.63 -6.10 -3.90
N SER A 159 9.50 -7.03 -4.32
CA SER A 159 10.58 -7.55 -3.47
C SER A 159 11.62 -6.47 -3.16
N GLU A 160 12.02 -5.67 -4.14
CA GLU A 160 12.91 -4.53 -3.96
C GLU A 160 12.32 -3.50 -2.98
N LEU A 161 11.02 -3.20 -3.11
CA LEU A 161 10.33 -2.32 -2.18
C LEU A 161 10.28 -2.89 -0.76
N LYS A 162 10.05 -4.20 -0.64
CA LYS A 162 10.05 -4.89 0.65
C LYS A 162 11.43 -4.81 1.32
N GLU A 163 12.51 -5.08 0.58
CA GLU A 163 13.87 -5.00 1.12
C GLU A 163 14.23 -3.58 1.60
N LYS A 164 13.82 -2.57 0.84
CA LYS A 164 14.15 -1.17 1.12
C LYS A 164 13.33 -0.55 2.25
N TYR A 165 12.07 -0.96 2.42
CA TYR A 165 11.11 -0.28 3.31
C TYR A 165 10.46 -1.21 4.34
N ASN A 166 10.96 -2.45 4.49
CA ASN A 166 10.41 -3.38 5.46
C ASN A 166 10.66 -2.92 6.88
N ASP A 167 9.61 -2.85 7.67
CA ASP A 167 9.67 -2.64 9.11
C ASP A 167 8.88 -3.73 9.86
N ALA A 168 9.23 -3.94 11.12
CA ALA A 168 8.55 -4.92 11.95
C ALA A 168 7.15 -4.42 12.34
N ARG A 169 6.17 -5.32 12.33
CA ARG A 169 4.82 -5.02 12.82
C ARG A 169 4.86 -4.68 14.30
N ARG A 170 4.37 -3.50 14.69
CA ARG A 170 4.33 -3.04 16.09
C ARG A 170 3.13 -3.59 16.85
N THR A 171 2.01 -3.81 16.17
CA THR A 171 0.77 -4.33 16.77
C THR A 171 0.81 -5.85 16.85
N LYS A 172 0.56 -6.39 18.03
CA LYS A 172 0.37 -7.84 18.21
C LYS A 172 -1.06 -8.23 17.82
N ILE A 173 -1.20 -9.33 17.11
CA ILE A 173 -2.50 -9.96 16.87
C ILE A 173 -2.66 -11.00 17.97
N THR A 174 -3.74 -10.91 18.73
CA THR A 174 -4.09 -11.89 19.78
C THR A 174 -5.44 -12.49 19.44
N GLU A 175 -5.62 -13.75 19.78
CA GLU A 175 -6.89 -14.47 19.63
C GLU A 175 -7.80 -14.29 20.86
N LEU A 176 -7.38 -13.45 21.82
CA LEU A 176 -8.20 -13.13 22.97
C LEU A 176 -9.46 -12.40 22.49
N GLU A 177 -10.59 -13.09 22.58
CA GLU A 177 -11.89 -12.45 22.60
C GLU A 177 -11.85 -11.40 23.69
N SER A 178 -12.15 -10.16 23.36
CA SER A 178 -12.38 -9.12 24.36
C SER A 178 -13.60 -9.58 25.14
N ALA A 179 -13.38 -10.21 26.30
CA ALA A 179 -14.45 -10.42 27.24
C ALA A 179 -15.08 -9.04 27.48
N GLU A 180 -16.35 -8.89 27.17
CA GLU A 180 -17.08 -7.70 27.55
C GLU A 180 -16.92 -7.54 29.06
N LEU A 181 -16.36 -6.40 29.49
CA LEU A 181 -16.16 -6.10 30.90
C LEU A 181 -17.54 -6.06 31.54
N GLU A 182 -17.85 -7.06 32.34
CA GLU A 182 -19.09 -7.07 33.11
C GLU A 182 -18.97 -6.06 34.27
N THR A 183 -20.14 -5.58 34.71
CA THR A 183 -20.18 -4.60 35.83
C THR A 183 -19.52 -5.16 37.07
N GLU A 184 -19.52 -6.47 37.24
CA GLU A 184 -18.89 -7.19 38.34
C GLU A 184 -17.36 -7.06 38.34
N ASP A 185 -16.72 -7.05 37.16
CA ASP A 185 -15.25 -6.88 37.01
C ASP A 185 -14.75 -5.53 37.53
N LEU A 186 -15.64 -4.56 37.71
CA LEU A 186 -15.33 -3.22 38.20
C LEU A 186 -15.52 -3.09 39.71
N ILE A 187 -16.20 -4.05 40.31
CA ILE A 187 -16.50 -4.05 41.77
C ILE A 187 -15.33 -4.71 42.48
N LYS A 188 -14.86 -4.05 43.55
CA LYS A 188 -13.84 -4.61 44.40
C LYS A 188 -14.42 -5.72 45.28
N ASP A 189 -13.74 -6.86 45.34
CA ASP A 189 -14.14 -7.95 46.23
C ASP A 189 -13.91 -7.53 47.68
N GLU A 190 -14.99 -7.31 48.40
CA GLU A 190 -15.00 -6.87 49.79
C GLU A 190 -16.10 -7.59 50.59
N GLU A 191 -15.83 -7.93 51.83
CA GLU A 191 -16.86 -8.43 52.73
C GLU A 191 -17.80 -7.30 53.14
N MET A 192 -19.09 -7.52 52.91
CA MET A 192 -20.18 -6.59 53.23
C MET A 192 -21.11 -7.19 54.28
N ALA A 193 -21.48 -6.39 55.25
CA ALA A 193 -22.61 -6.70 56.14
C ALA A 193 -23.91 -6.23 55.45
N ILE A 194 -24.81 -7.13 55.22
CA ILE A 194 -26.09 -6.89 54.58
C ILE A 194 -27.18 -6.94 55.66
N THR A 195 -27.95 -5.89 55.73
CA THR A 195 -29.10 -5.76 56.64
C THR A 195 -30.38 -5.75 55.84
N ILE A 196 -31.32 -6.60 56.24
CA ILE A 196 -32.68 -6.68 55.62
C ILE A 196 -33.70 -6.31 56.66
N THR A 197 -34.63 -5.42 56.31
CA THR A 197 -35.75 -5.05 57.21
C THR A 197 -37.00 -5.86 56.91
N ASN A 198 -37.94 -5.86 57.81
CA ASN A 198 -39.22 -6.57 57.67
C ASN A 198 -40.08 -6.02 56.52
N SER A 199 -39.94 -4.74 56.21
CA SER A 199 -40.59 -4.06 55.11
C SER A 199 -39.85 -4.28 53.74
N GLY A 200 -38.77 -5.10 53.71
CA GLY A 200 -38.03 -5.46 52.49
C GLY A 200 -36.93 -4.47 52.06
N TYR A 201 -36.59 -3.51 52.87
CA TYR A 201 -35.44 -2.64 52.58
C TYR A 201 -34.12 -3.40 52.83
N ILE A 202 -33.18 -3.28 51.85
CA ILE A 202 -31.85 -3.88 51.96
C ILE A 202 -30.82 -2.75 52.00
N LYS A 203 -29.85 -2.87 52.91
CA LYS A 203 -28.70 -1.98 53.00
C LYS A 203 -27.43 -2.80 53.15
N ARG A 204 -26.36 -2.42 52.43
CA ARG A 204 -25.05 -3.04 52.58
C ARG A 204 -24.03 -2.01 53.12
N LEU A 205 -23.16 -2.45 54.00
CA LEU A 205 -22.06 -1.67 54.54
C LEU A 205 -20.79 -2.54 54.59
N PRO A 206 -19.58 -2.00 54.35
CA PRO A 206 -18.35 -2.76 54.53
C PRO A 206 -18.29 -3.38 55.95
N SER A 207 -17.91 -4.65 56.02
CA SER A 207 -17.84 -5.37 57.32
C SER A 207 -16.94 -4.63 58.32
N GLN A 208 -15.91 -3.94 57.82
CA GLN A 208 -15.00 -3.13 58.63
C GLN A 208 -15.66 -1.94 59.35
N THR A 209 -16.88 -1.54 58.94
CA THR A 209 -17.66 -0.50 59.64
C THR A 209 -18.11 -0.98 61.04
N TYR A 210 -18.25 -2.30 61.23
CA TYR A 210 -18.63 -2.92 62.48
C TYR A 210 -17.34 -3.23 63.29
N LYS A 211 -16.88 -2.21 64.02
CA LYS A 211 -15.68 -2.37 64.91
C LYS A 211 -16.08 -2.98 66.23
N LEU A 212 -15.23 -3.87 66.77
CA LEU A 212 -15.36 -4.39 68.11
C LEU A 212 -15.45 -3.23 69.12
N GLN A 213 -16.54 -3.17 69.86
CA GLN A 213 -16.78 -2.16 70.87
C GLN A 213 -16.33 -2.69 72.20
N ARG A 214 -15.61 -1.86 73.01
CA ARG A 214 -15.25 -2.14 74.38
C ARG A 214 -16.30 -1.55 75.34
N ARG A 215 -16.27 -1.89 76.61
CA ARG A 215 -17.16 -1.30 77.66
C ARG A 215 -17.20 0.23 77.56
N GLY A 216 -18.42 0.81 77.39
CA GLY A 216 -18.61 2.24 77.22
C GLY A 216 -18.62 2.72 75.73
N GLY A 217 -18.50 1.85 74.74
CA GLY A 217 -18.65 2.20 73.31
C GLY A 217 -20.08 2.62 72.96
N LYS A 218 -20.20 3.62 72.07
CA LYS A 218 -21.52 4.18 71.67
C LYS A 218 -22.30 3.31 70.65
N GLY A 219 -21.77 2.15 70.27
CA GLY A 219 -22.39 1.32 69.23
C GLY A 219 -22.25 1.91 67.82
N VAL A 220 -22.61 1.14 66.79
CA VAL A 220 -22.66 1.57 65.39
C VAL A 220 -24.10 1.47 64.92
N ILE A 221 -24.67 2.56 64.38
CA ILE A 221 -25.97 2.56 63.74
C ILE A 221 -25.79 1.97 62.35
N ALA A 222 -26.14 0.70 62.20
CA ALA A 222 -25.99 -0.03 60.93
C ALA A 222 -27.01 0.41 59.86
N THR A 223 -28.23 0.69 60.32
CA THR A 223 -29.29 1.17 59.44
C THR A 223 -30.25 2.06 60.23
N THR A 224 -30.78 3.08 59.58
CA THR A 224 -31.94 3.85 60.10
C THR A 224 -33.18 3.24 59.45
N THR A 225 -34.02 2.66 60.25
CA THR A 225 -35.33 2.14 59.84
C THR A 225 -36.35 3.27 59.78
N LYS A 226 -37.40 3.13 58.96
CA LYS A 226 -38.57 3.99 59.00
C LYS A 226 -39.39 3.64 60.25
N ASP A 227 -40.29 4.54 60.64
CA ASP A 227 -41.19 4.30 61.75
C ASP A 227 -41.94 2.96 61.56
N GLU A 228 -41.93 2.11 62.63
CA GLU A 228 -42.51 0.77 62.66
C GLU A 228 -41.77 -0.34 61.88
N ASP A 229 -40.65 -0.10 61.20
CA ASP A 229 -39.86 -1.12 60.53
C ASP A 229 -38.72 -1.66 61.40
N ILE A 230 -38.52 -2.97 61.42
CA ILE A 230 -37.55 -3.66 62.26
C ILE A 230 -36.55 -4.43 61.34
N VAL A 231 -35.31 -4.50 61.77
CA VAL A 231 -34.32 -5.35 61.12
C VAL A 231 -34.71 -6.81 61.30
N LYS A 232 -34.88 -7.50 60.17
CA LYS A 232 -35.27 -8.93 60.15
C LYS A 232 -34.03 -9.82 60.15
N ASP A 233 -33.05 -9.55 59.29
CA ASP A 233 -31.86 -10.35 59.09
C ASP A 233 -30.61 -9.48 58.94
N ILE A 234 -29.50 -9.97 59.41
CA ILE A 234 -28.17 -9.42 59.16
C ILE A 234 -27.22 -10.59 58.86
N PHE A 235 -26.51 -10.51 57.75
CA PHE A 235 -25.51 -11.51 57.42
C PHE A 235 -24.34 -10.86 56.67
N VAL A 236 -23.21 -11.58 56.59
CA VAL A 236 -22.01 -11.14 55.87
C VAL A 236 -21.92 -11.93 54.59
N ALA A 237 -21.71 -11.23 53.47
CA ALA A 237 -21.45 -11.82 52.15
C ALA A 237 -20.40 -11.02 51.43
N SER A 238 -19.75 -11.65 50.42
CA SER A 238 -18.86 -10.96 49.50
C SER A 238 -19.65 -10.14 48.47
N THR A 239 -18.99 -9.15 47.89
CA THR A 239 -19.52 -8.38 46.76
C THR A 239 -19.54 -9.18 45.44
N HIS A 240 -18.89 -10.35 45.42
CA HIS A 240 -18.87 -11.34 44.31
C HIS A 240 -19.59 -12.62 44.72
#